data_97a1b0d6578431da2c36094c1c24e1bb
#
_entry.id   97a1b0d6578431da2c36094c1c24e1bb
#
_cell.length_a   1.000
_cell.length_b   1.000
_cell.length_c   1.000
_cell.angle_alpha   90.00
_cell.angle_beta   90.00
_cell.angle_gamma   90.00
#
_symmetry.space_group_name_H-M   'P 1'
#
loop_
_entity.id
_entity.type
_entity.pdbx_description
1 polymer ?
#
loop_
_entity_poly.entity_id
_entity_poly.type
_entity_poly.pdbx_seq_one_letter_code
_entity_poly.pdbx_strand_id
1 'polypeptide(L)'
;MWAVRSRYAAEVDEILGRLGHPAVRFIDNLDEGPEPVPVTPIVRAGDLAAADRRASVVVPVFAPDARRGLVARLRADGYERFPALVDPTAVVARTAHLGEGTIVNAAAVIASNTRVGAFVNVNRSTSLGHDGSVGDYVSFGPGCVVAGHVAIGDGCVIGAGATVLPNRRVGAGAVIGAGSVVTRDVATGAVVVGNPARPR
;
A
#
# COMPACT_ATOMS: atom_id res chain seq x y z
N MET A 1 -1.80 2.01 15.21
CA MET A 1 -1.08 2.28 13.95
C MET A 1 0.41 2.15 14.20
N TRP A 2 1.14 1.50 13.32
CA TRP A 2 2.60 1.30 13.43
C TRP A 2 3.36 2.15 12.42
N ALA A 3 4.67 2.35 12.67
CA ALA A 3 5.58 3.14 11.83
C ALA A 3 5.22 4.64 11.76
N VAL A 4 5.02 5.25 12.89
CA VAL A 4 4.69 6.68 13.02
C VAL A 4 5.75 7.63 12.41
N ARG A 5 6.97 7.17 12.21
CA ARG A 5 8.02 7.92 11.50
C ARG A 5 7.86 7.89 9.97
N SER A 6 6.94 7.07 9.44
CA SER A 6 6.54 7.14 8.04
C SER A 6 5.60 8.32 7.83
N ARG A 7 5.93 9.22 6.91
CA ARG A 7 5.03 10.33 6.53
C ARG A 7 3.68 9.85 6.00
N TYR A 8 3.60 8.60 5.56
CA TYR A 8 2.36 7.95 5.15
C TYR A 8 1.40 7.67 6.33
N ALA A 9 1.90 7.72 7.57
CA ALA A 9 1.07 7.54 8.76
C ALA A 9 0.01 8.64 8.90
N ALA A 10 0.33 9.89 8.55
CA ALA A 10 -0.63 10.99 8.58
C ALA A 10 -1.79 10.78 7.59
N GLU A 11 -1.51 10.28 6.39
CA GLU A 11 -2.54 9.96 5.40
C GLU A 11 -3.49 8.87 5.92
N VAL A 12 -2.96 7.88 6.63
CA VAL A 12 -3.76 6.79 7.21
C VAL A 12 -4.58 7.28 8.39
N ASP A 13 -4.06 8.19 9.21
CA ASP A 13 -4.82 8.81 10.30
C ASP A 13 -6.03 9.59 9.78
N GLU A 14 -5.86 10.32 8.69
CA GLU A 14 -6.94 11.00 8.00
C GLU A 14 -8.04 10.05 7.50
N ILE A 15 -7.66 8.86 6.99
CA ILE A 15 -8.64 7.83 6.59
C ILE A 15 -9.43 7.36 7.81
N LEU A 16 -8.73 7.04 8.90
CA LEU A 16 -9.35 6.57 10.13
C LEU A 16 -10.30 7.63 10.71
N GLY A 17 -9.91 8.90 10.67
CA GLY A 17 -10.76 10.02 11.07
C GLY A 17 -12.04 10.10 10.26
N ARG A 18 -11.96 9.99 8.92
CA ARG A 18 -13.14 9.98 8.04
C ARG A 18 -14.06 8.78 8.24
N LEU A 19 -13.52 7.65 8.68
CA LEU A 19 -14.29 6.46 9.03
C LEU A 19 -14.93 6.55 10.43
N GLY A 20 -14.65 7.59 11.22
CA GLY A 20 -15.08 7.68 12.61
C GLY A 20 -14.37 6.69 13.55
N HIS A 21 -13.23 6.16 13.15
CA HIS A 21 -12.42 5.22 13.92
C HIS A 21 -11.02 5.80 14.17
N PRO A 22 -10.89 6.85 14.99
CA PRO A 22 -9.58 7.45 15.26
C PRO A 22 -8.61 6.39 15.79
N ALA A 23 -7.35 6.51 15.38
CA ALA A 23 -6.33 5.63 15.89
C ALA A 23 -6.21 5.75 17.40
N VAL A 24 -6.28 4.62 18.10
CA VAL A 24 -6.16 4.59 19.56
C VAL A 24 -4.72 4.86 19.99
N ARG A 25 -3.76 4.40 19.19
CA ARG A 25 -2.33 4.59 19.46
C ARG A 25 -1.52 4.61 18.17
N PHE A 26 -0.48 5.43 18.16
CA PHE A 26 0.55 5.47 17.15
C PHE A 26 1.81 4.83 17.73
N ILE A 27 2.38 3.85 17.03
CA ILE A 27 3.49 3.06 17.55
C ILE A 27 4.78 3.50 16.86
N ASP A 28 5.71 4.02 17.65
CA ASP A 28 7.08 4.25 17.21
C ASP A 28 7.90 2.97 17.38
N ASN A 29 8.32 2.42 16.26
CA ASN A 29 9.05 1.14 16.19
C ASN A 29 10.53 1.32 15.83
N LEU A 30 11.02 2.54 15.75
CA LEU A 30 12.39 2.89 15.42
C LEU A 30 13.03 3.66 16.56
N ASP A 31 14.25 3.27 16.95
CA ASP A 31 15.04 4.01 17.93
C ASP A 31 15.62 5.29 17.34
N GLU A 32 15.94 5.27 16.04
CA GLU A 32 16.48 6.39 15.26
C GLU A 32 15.73 6.58 13.96
N GLY A 33 15.80 7.77 13.38
CA GLY A 33 15.18 8.08 12.08
C GLY A 33 14.58 9.50 12.04
N PRO A 34 13.83 9.83 10.98
CA PRO A 34 13.16 11.13 10.88
C PRO A 34 12.19 11.32 12.05
N GLU A 35 11.98 12.59 12.43
CA GLU A 35 11.02 12.94 13.46
C GLU A 35 9.65 12.29 13.20
N PRO A 36 9.00 11.77 14.24
CA PRO A 36 7.65 11.23 14.12
C PRO A 36 6.69 12.29 13.55
N VAL A 37 5.71 11.86 12.77
CA VAL A 37 4.61 12.76 12.38
C VAL A 37 3.87 13.23 13.63
N PRO A 38 3.36 14.47 13.67
CA PRO A 38 2.70 15.04 14.84
C PRO A 38 1.30 14.42 15.05
N VAL A 39 1.28 13.16 15.42
CA VAL A 39 0.08 12.41 15.79
C VAL A 39 0.15 12.02 17.26
N THR A 40 -0.96 11.99 17.95
CA THR A 40 -1.04 11.68 19.39
C THR A 40 -2.16 10.69 19.68
N PRO A 41 -2.00 9.79 20.64
CA PRO A 41 -0.79 9.50 21.43
C PRO A 41 0.23 8.61 20.70
N ILE A 42 1.52 8.91 20.90
CA ILE A 42 2.62 8.07 20.42
C ILE A 42 3.10 7.17 21.57
N VAL A 43 3.27 5.88 21.31
CA VAL A 43 3.77 4.89 22.26
C VAL A 43 4.97 4.16 21.65
N ARG A 44 6.02 3.91 22.41
CA ARG A 44 7.12 3.08 21.92
C ARG A 44 6.71 1.60 21.84
N ALA A 45 7.24 0.90 20.86
CA ALA A 45 6.90 -0.52 20.65
C ALA A 45 7.18 -1.38 21.90
N GLY A 46 8.26 -1.07 22.64
CA GLY A 46 8.62 -1.79 23.87
C GLY A 46 7.67 -1.59 25.05
N ASP A 47 6.83 -0.55 25.01
CA ASP A 47 5.90 -0.20 26.09
C ASP A 47 4.50 -0.80 25.92
N LEU A 48 4.30 -1.62 24.87
CA LEU A 48 3.00 -2.22 24.57
C LEU A 48 2.71 -3.40 25.48
N ALA A 49 1.53 -3.39 26.09
CA ALA A 49 1.06 -4.50 26.91
C ALA A 49 0.62 -5.70 26.05
N ALA A 50 0.65 -6.90 26.62
CA ALA A 50 0.18 -8.12 25.94
C ALA A 50 -1.29 -8.03 25.47
N ALA A 51 -2.14 -7.25 26.17
CA ALA A 51 -3.52 -7.00 25.78
C ALA A 51 -3.64 -6.27 24.43
N ASP A 52 -2.64 -5.48 24.03
CA ASP A 52 -2.64 -4.72 22.78
C ASP A 52 -2.50 -5.63 21.54
N ARG A 53 -2.04 -6.87 21.71
CA ARG A 53 -1.89 -7.86 20.60
C ARG A 53 -3.21 -8.23 19.94
N ARG A 54 -4.34 -8.03 20.62
CA ARG A 54 -5.69 -8.25 20.08
C ARG A 54 -6.20 -7.08 19.24
N ALA A 55 -5.51 -5.96 19.24
CA ALA A 55 -5.90 -4.79 18.46
C ALA A 55 -5.73 -5.04 16.96
N SER A 56 -6.55 -4.36 16.18
CA SER A 56 -6.36 -4.28 14.72
C SER A 56 -5.17 -3.35 14.41
N VAL A 57 -4.30 -3.80 13.52
CA VAL A 57 -3.06 -3.10 13.19
C VAL A 57 -3.09 -2.61 11.74
N VAL A 58 -2.73 -1.35 11.54
CA VAL A 58 -2.49 -0.76 10.22
C VAL A 58 -1.01 -0.44 10.10
N VAL A 59 -0.40 -0.77 8.94
CA VAL A 59 1.04 -0.63 8.69
C VAL A 59 1.30 0.38 7.58
N PRO A 60 1.40 1.70 7.89
CA PRO A 60 1.54 2.77 6.91
C PRO A 60 2.99 2.96 6.44
N VAL A 61 3.56 1.93 5.85
CA VAL A 61 4.92 1.95 5.28
C VAL A 61 4.85 1.80 3.77
N PHE A 62 5.37 2.79 3.02
CA PHE A 62 5.26 2.77 1.56
C PHE A 62 6.23 1.77 0.92
N ALA A 63 7.47 1.67 1.38
CA ALA A 63 8.48 0.77 0.82
C ALA A 63 8.09 -0.72 1.03
N PRO A 64 7.97 -1.55 -0.04
CA PRO A 64 7.50 -2.93 0.05
C PRO A 64 8.30 -3.80 1.03
N ASP A 65 9.63 -3.78 0.94
CA ASP A 65 10.48 -4.63 1.77
C ASP A 65 10.45 -4.21 3.25
N ALA A 66 10.47 -2.90 3.52
CA ALA A 66 10.35 -2.40 4.90
C ALA A 66 8.98 -2.77 5.49
N ARG A 67 7.89 -2.67 4.70
CA ARG A 67 6.56 -3.09 5.12
C ARG A 67 6.50 -4.60 5.39
N ARG A 68 7.08 -5.42 4.50
CA ARG A 68 7.15 -6.87 4.68
C ARG A 68 7.92 -7.26 5.95
N GLY A 69 9.07 -6.65 6.19
CA GLY A 69 9.86 -6.88 7.40
C GLY A 69 9.10 -6.50 8.67
N LEU A 70 8.41 -5.36 8.67
CA LEU A 70 7.61 -4.93 9.82
C LEU A 70 6.42 -5.86 10.08
N VAL A 71 5.69 -6.27 9.04
CA VAL A 71 4.57 -7.22 9.17
C VAL A 71 5.06 -8.56 9.72
N ALA A 72 6.19 -9.09 9.23
CA ALA A 72 6.77 -10.33 9.74
C ALA A 72 7.11 -10.23 11.24
N ARG A 73 7.70 -9.10 11.65
CA ARG A 73 8.00 -8.84 13.08
C ARG A 73 6.72 -8.75 13.92
N LEU A 74 5.72 -8.02 13.46
CA LEU A 74 4.43 -7.89 14.16
C LEU A 74 3.76 -9.25 14.35
N ARG A 75 3.78 -10.11 13.33
CA ARG A 75 3.24 -11.47 13.43
C ARG A 75 4.03 -12.33 14.44
N ALA A 76 5.36 -12.23 14.45
CA ALA A 76 6.20 -12.90 15.45
C ALA A 76 5.89 -12.42 16.88
N ASP A 77 5.52 -11.13 17.03
CA ASP A 77 5.10 -10.54 18.29
C ASP A 77 3.65 -10.89 18.68
N GLY A 78 2.93 -11.67 17.84
CA GLY A 78 1.59 -12.19 18.13
C GLY A 78 0.44 -11.29 17.67
N TYR A 79 0.67 -10.33 16.77
CA TYR A 79 -0.40 -9.57 16.12
C TYR A 79 -0.96 -10.35 14.93
N GLU A 80 -2.28 -10.54 14.89
CA GLU A 80 -2.95 -11.36 13.87
C GLU A 80 -3.98 -10.60 13.04
N ARG A 81 -4.36 -9.39 13.48
CA ARG A 81 -5.50 -8.66 12.90
C ARG A 81 -5.02 -7.47 12.08
N PHE A 82 -4.96 -7.64 10.77
CA PHE A 82 -4.59 -6.62 9.80
C PHE A 82 -5.75 -6.34 8.85
N PRO A 83 -6.76 -5.56 9.25
CA PRO A 83 -7.89 -5.26 8.37
C PRO A 83 -7.43 -4.46 7.15
N ALA A 84 -8.10 -4.66 6.01
CA ALA A 84 -8.00 -3.72 4.92
C ALA A 84 -8.63 -2.38 5.34
N LEU A 85 -7.95 -1.28 5.03
CA LEU A 85 -8.42 0.07 5.32
C LEU A 85 -8.77 0.78 4.01
N VAL A 86 -10.03 1.19 3.88
CA VAL A 86 -10.53 1.85 2.66
C VAL A 86 -11.07 3.22 3.01
N ASP A 87 -10.54 4.25 2.36
CA ASP A 87 -11.06 5.61 2.49
C ASP A 87 -12.52 5.68 2.00
N PRO A 88 -13.44 6.33 2.72
CA PRO A 88 -14.85 6.39 2.33
C PRO A 88 -15.09 7.11 1.00
N THR A 89 -14.11 7.86 0.48
CA THR A 89 -14.18 8.50 -0.84
C THR A 89 -13.64 7.61 -1.96
N ALA A 90 -13.05 6.47 -1.64
CA ALA A 90 -12.59 5.51 -2.64
C ALA A 90 -13.79 4.73 -3.22
N VAL A 91 -13.70 4.39 -4.50
CA VAL A 91 -14.70 3.57 -5.19
C VAL A 91 -14.14 2.18 -5.39
N VAL A 92 -14.64 1.21 -4.65
CA VAL A 92 -14.26 -0.19 -4.77
C VAL A 92 -15.44 -0.99 -5.31
N ALA A 93 -15.26 -1.62 -6.47
CA ALA A 93 -16.32 -2.40 -7.08
C ALA A 93 -16.70 -3.59 -6.19
N ARG A 94 -17.98 -3.93 -6.13
CA ARG A 94 -18.53 -5.02 -5.32
C ARG A 94 -17.88 -6.40 -5.61
N THR A 95 -17.37 -6.59 -6.81
CA THR A 95 -16.69 -7.81 -7.25
C THR A 95 -15.17 -7.77 -7.11
N ALA A 96 -14.62 -6.65 -6.61
CA ALA A 96 -13.20 -6.57 -6.30
C ALA A 96 -12.89 -7.26 -4.97
N HIS A 97 -11.67 -7.79 -4.87
CA HIS A 97 -11.17 -8.43 -3.64
C HIS A 97 -9.95 -7.68 -3.14
N LEU A 98 -9.94 -7.37 -1.85
CA LEU A 98 -8.82 -6.75 -1.16
C LEU A 98 -8.24 -7.72 -0.14
N GLY A 99 -6.93 -7.95 -0.20
CA GLY A 99 -6.20 -8.72 0.80
C GLY A 99 -6.06 -7.98 2.13
N GLU A 100 -5.72 -8.72 3.17
CA GLU A 100 -5.50 -8.17 4.51
C GLU A 100 -4.45 -7.05 4.50
N GLY A 101 -4.57 -6.10 5.41
CA GLY A 101 -3.60 -5.01 5.60
C GLY A 101 -3.48 -4.04 4.41
N THR A 102 -4.29 -4.22 3.36
CA THR A 102 -4.29 -3.33 2.20
C THR A 102 -4.89 -1.98 2.55
N ILE A 103 -4.23 -0.90 2.12
CA ILE A 103 -4.66 0.48 2.35
C ILE A 103 -5.07 1.09 1.01
N VAL A 104 -6.31 1.56 0.94
CA VAL A 104 -6.88 2.25 -0.23
C VAL A 104 -7.19 3.69 0.15
N ASN A 105 -6.46 4.62 -0.43
CA ASN A 105 -6.57 6.05 -0.12
C ASN A 105 -7.69 6.77 -0.87
N ALA A 106 -7.86 8.03 -0.50
CA ALA A 106 -8.90 8.92 -1.01
C ALA A 106 -8.95 8.95 -2.55
N ALA A 107 -10.17 8.95 -3.09
CA ALA A 107 -10.47 9.01 -4.51
C ALA A 107 -9.80 7.91 -5.36
N ALA A 108 -9.29 6.84 -4.76
CA ALA A 108 -8.83 5.68 -5.53
C ALA A 108 -10.01 4.90 -6.10
N VAL A 109 -9.81 4.28 -7.27
CA VAL A 109 -10.83 3.46 -7.93
C VAL A 109 -10.28 2.05 -8.16
N ILE A 110 -11.00 1.04 -7.68
CA ILE A 110 -10.71 -0.38 -7.95
C ILE A 110 -11.89 -0.97 -8.70
N ALA A 111 -11.66 -1.28 -9.97
CA ALA A 111 -12.71 -1.73 -10.88
C ALA A 111 -13.11 -3.20 -10.65
N SER A 112 -14.14 -3.65 -11.37
CA SER A 112 -14.74 -4.97 -11.21
C SER A 112 -13.77 -6.12 -11.45
N ASN A 113 -13.96 -7.21 -10.70
CA ASN A 113 -13.21 -8.46 -10.78
C ASN A 113 -11.70 -8.32 -10.52
N THR A 114 -11.25 -7.17 -10.02
CA THR A 114 -9.83 -6.94 -9.71
C THR A 114 -9.49 -7.59 -8.37
N ARG A 115 -8.40 -8.34 -8.33
CA ARG A 115 -7.86 -8.96 -7.12
C ARG A 115 -6.64 -8.20 -6.65
N VAL A 116 -6.69 -7.66 -5.46
CA VAL A 116 -5.59 -6.96 -4.82
C VAL A 116 -5.10 -7.83 -3.66
N GLY A 117 -3.82 -8.14 -3.66
CA GLY A 117 -3.16 -8.96 -2.65
C GLY A 117 -3.09 -8.33 -1.27
N ALA A 118 -2.35 -8.97 -0.37
CA ALA A 118 -2.18 -8.53 1.01
C ALA A 118 -1.17 -7.37 1.12
N PHE A 119 -1.43 -6.49 2.07
CA PHE A 119 -0.52 -5.38 2.40
C PHE A 119 -0.16 -4.50 1.19
N VAL A 120 -1.09 -4.26 0.30
CA VAL A 120 -0.92 -3.36 -0.85
C VAL A 120 -1.24 -1.92 -0.44
N ASN A 121 -0.43 -0.95 -0.90
CA ASN A 121 -0.72 0.47 -0.74
C ASN A 121 -1.25 1.04 -2.07
N VAL A 122 -2.53 1.34 -2.14
CA VAL A 122 -3.16 2.05 -3.25
C VAL A 122 -3.29 3.52 -2.85
N ASN A 123 -2.41 4.37 -3.38
CA ASN A 123 -2.38 5.77 -3.01
C ASN A 123 -3.53 6.56 -3.67
N ARG A 124 -3.73 7.81 -3.21
CA ARG A 124 -4.83 8.69 -3.64
C ARG A 124 -4.92 8.81 -5.17
N SER A 125 -6.15 8.85 -5.67
CA SER A 125 -6.47 9.00 -7.11
C SER A 125 -5.85 7.92 -8.01
N THR A 126 -5.44 6.78 -7.46
CA THR A 126 -4.98 5.64 -8.25
C THR A 126 -6.18 4.89 -8.83
N SER A 127 -6.11 4.54 -10.11
CA SER A 127 -7.13 3.74 -10.79
C SER A 127 -6.58 2.36 -11.15
N LEU A 128 -7.21 1.30 -10.62
CA LEU A 128 -6.95 -0.09 -10.99
C LEU A 128 -8.08 -0.61 -11.85
N GLY A 129 -7.78 -0.95 -13.09
CA GLY A 129 -8.70 -1.43 -14.11
C GLY A 129 -9.28 -2.81 -13.79
N HIS A 130 -10.34 -3.17 -14.52
CA HIS A 130 -11.10 -4.40 -14.34
C HIS A 130 -10.29 -5.66 -14.71
N ASP A 131 -10.69 -6.81 -14.14
CA ASP A 131 -10.13 -8.14 -14.43
C ASP A 131 -8.60 -8.20 -14.25
N GLY A 132 -8.05 -7.35 -13.39
CA GLY A 132 -6.64 -7.27 -13.07
C GLY A 132 -6.26 -8.11 -11.85
N SER A 133 -4.95 -8.34 -11.68
CA SER A 133 -4.40 -8.94 -10.47
C SER A 133 -3.19 -8.16 -9.99
N VAL A 134 -3.15 -7.91 -8.69
CA VAL A 134 -2.06 -7.24 -8.00
C VAL A 134 -1.58 -8.18 -6.90
N GLY A 135 -0.30 -8.50 -6.91
CA GLY A 135 0.34 -9.33 -5.89
C GLY A 135 0.45 -8.64 -4.52
N ASP A 136 1.09 -9.32 -3.59
CA ASP A 136 1.28 -8.84 -2.23
C ASP A 136 2.32 -7.74 -2.15
N TYR A 137 2.18 -6.85 -1.15
CA TYR A 137 3.15 -5.78 -0.85
C TYR A 137 3.42 -4.81 -2.00
N VAL A 138 2.57 -4.70 -3.01
CA VAL A 138 2.71 -3.70 -4.07
C VAL A 138 2.45 -2.30 -3.53
N SER A 139 3.17 -1.30 -4.04
CA SER A 139 2.96 0.11 -3.70
C SER A 139 2.70 0.94 -4.95
N PHE A 140 1.54 1.56 -4.97
CA PHE A 140 1.18 2.55 -5.99
C PHE A 140 1.41 3.96 -5.46
N GLY A 141 2.15 4.77 -6.20
CA GLY A 141 2.21 6.22 -5.98
C GLY A 141 0.89 6.90 -6.36
N PRO A 142 0.69 8.17 -5.97
CA PRO A 142 -0.55 8.88 -6.29
C PRO A 142 -0.78 9.02 -7.78
N GLY A 143 -2.05 8.94 -8.21
CA GLY A 143 -2.46 9.18 -9.59
C GLY A 143 -2.00 8.11 -10.60
N CYS A 144 -1.62 6.91 -10.17
CA CYS A 144 -1.32 5.82 -11.09
C CYS A 144 -2.57 5.37 -11.85
N VAL A 145 -2.39 4.98 -13.11
CA VAL A 145 -3.45 4.39 -13.94
C VAL A 145 -3.00 3.01 -14.42
N VAL A 146 -3.69 1.99 -13.97
CA VAL A 146 -3.50 0.60 -14.42
C VAL A 146 -4.74 0.21 -15.19
N ALA A 147 -4.59 -0.11 -16.46
CA ALA A 147 -5.72 -0.47 -17.32
C ALA A 147 -6.23 -1.90 -17.04
N GLY A 148 -7.26 -2.33 -17.77
CA GLY A 148 -7.84 -3.66 -17.60
C GLY A 148 -6.90 -4.82 -17.97
N HIS A 149 -7.13 -6.00 -17.36
CA HIS A 149 -6.39 -7.24 -17.61
C HIS A 149 -4.87 -7.14 -17.36
N VAL A 150 -4.44 -6.27 -16.44
CA VAL A 150 -3.03 -6.15 -16.06
C VAL A 150 -2.74 -7.08 -14.87
N ALA A 151 -1.59 -7.78 -14.96
CA ALA A 151 -1.07 -8.58 -13.84
C ALA A 151 0.20 -7.94 -13.28
N ILE A 152 0.22 -7.63 -11.99
CA ILE A 152 1.36 -7.05 -11.27
C ILE A 152 1.82 -8.05 -10.21
N GLY A 153 3.08 -8.43 -10.26
CA GLY A 153 3.68 -9.35 -9.29
C GLY A 153 3.94 -8.69 -7.92
N ASP A 154 4.34 -9.51 -6.95
CA ASP A 154 4.58 -9.07 -5.57
C ASP A 154 5.68 -8.01 -5.47
N GLY A 155 5.54 -7.13 -4.49
CA GLY A 155 6.58 -6.17 -4.10
C GLY A 155 6.92 -5.12 -5.14
N CYS A 156 6.11 -4.94 -6.19
CA CYS A 156 6.33 -3.89 -7.19
C CYS A 156 6.14 -2.49 -6.61
N VAL A 157 6.86 -1.52 -7.18
CA VAL A 157 6.64 -0.10 -6.94
C VAL A 157 6.22 0.56 -8.24
N ILE A 158 5.02 1.13 -8.24
CA ILE A 158 4.47 1.89 -9.37
C ILE A 158 4.54 3.38 -9.01
N GLY A 159 5.45 4.11 -9.64
CA GLY A 159 5.71 5.52 -9.34
C GLY A 159 4.52 6.43 -9.63
N ALA A 160 4.47 7.60 -8.97
CA ALA A 160 3.38 8.56 -9.11
C ALA A 160 3.08 8.90 -10.58
N GLY A 161 1.80 8.92 -10.96
CA GLY A 161 1.35 9.24 -12.31
C GLY A 161 1.76 8.24 -13.39
N ALA A 162 2.31 7.07 -13.03
CA ALA A 162 2.65 6.06 -14.03
C ALA A 162 1.39 5.42 -14.61
N THR A 163 1.46 5.04 -15.89
CA THR A 163 0.37 4.38 -16.63
C THR A 163 0.82 3.00 -17.10
N VAL A 164 0.01 1.98 -16.86
CA VAL A 164 0.23 0.63 -17.40
C VAL A 164 -0.90 0.30 -18.39
N LEU A 165 -0.53 0.08 -19.66
CA LEU A 165 -1.49 -0.21 -20.72
C LEU A 165 -2.17 -1.59 -20.53
N PRO A 166 -3.33 -1.83 -21.18
CA PRO A 166 -4.07 -3.08 -21.02
C PRO A 166 -3.27 -4.33 -21.38
N ASN A 167 -3.60 -5.45 -20.75
CA ASN A 167 -3.03 -6.77 -21.05
C ASN A 167 -1.50 -6.84 -20.85
N ARG A 168 -0.95 -6.08 -19.89
CA ARG A 168 0.48 -6.11 -19.56
C ARG A 168 0.74 -6.93 -18.32
N ARG A 169 1.97 -7.46 -18.24
CA ARG A 169 2.49 -8.13 -17.05
C ARG A 169 3.66 -7.34 -16.50
N VAL A 170 3.64 -7.08 -15.20
CA VAL A 170 4.74 -6.47 -14.46
C VAL A 170 5.28 -7.52 -13.50
N GLY A 171 6.51 -7.97 -13.72
CA GLY A 171 7.15 -9.02 -12.92
C GLY A 171 7.39 -8.57 -11.47
N ALA A 172 7.45 -9.52 -10.54
CA ALA A 172 7.63 -9.24 -9.12
C ALA A 172 8.87 -8.38 -8.84
N GLY A 173 8.79 -7.48 -7.86
CA GLY A 173 9.87 -6.57 -7.48
C GLY A 173 10.22 -5.52 -8.51
N ALA A 174 9.50 -5.41 -9.62
CA ALA A 174 9.78 -4.38 -10.62
C ALA A 174 9.45 -2.97 -10.09
N VAL A 175 10.20 -1.99 -10.58
CA VAL A 175 10.01 -0.57 -10.26
C VAL A 175 9.66 0.19 -11.54
N ILE A 176 8.48 0.78 -11.57
CA ILE A 176 8.03 1.66 -12.63
C ILE A 176 8.25 3.10 -12.16
N GLY A 177 9.08 3.86 -12.88
CA GLY A 177 9.37 5.25 -12.53
C GLY A 177 8.14 6.15 -12.61
N ALA A 178 8.16 7.26 -11.87
CA ALA A 178 7.07 8.24 -11.90
C ALA A 178 6.83 8.78 -13.32
N GLY A 179 5.56 8.96 -13.70
CA GLY A 179 5.15 9.45 -15.03
C GLY A 179 5.45 8.50 -16.19
N SER A 180 5.92 7.29 -15.93
CA SER A 180 6.25 6.33 -16.99
C SER A 180 5.00 5.71 -17.63
N VAL A 181 5.09 5.37 -18.93
CA VAL A 181 4.03 4.68 -19.66
C VAL A 181 4.52 3.28 -20.07
N VAL A 182 4.02 2.27 -19.40
CA VAL A 182 4.34 0.86 -19.66
C VAL A 182 3.53 0.34 -20.84
N THR A 183 4.18 0.15 -21.97
CA THR A 183 3.58 -0.31 -23.23
C THR A 183 3.89 -1.78 -23.55
N ARG A 184 4.79 -2.42 -22.80
CA ARG A 184 5.22 -3.80 -22.94
C ARG A 184 5.34 -4.45 -21.57
N ASP A 185 5.41 -5.77 -21.52
CA ASP A 185 5.65 -6.49 -20.27
C ASP A 185 6.99 -6.10 -19.65
N VAL A 186 7.04 -6.06 -18.33
CA VAL A 186 8.21 -5.70 -17.52
C VAL A 186 8.73 -6.94 -16.81
N ALA A 187 10.02 -7.21 -16.93
CA ALA A 187 10.64 -8.37 -16.29
C ALA A 187 10.69 -8.22 -14.76
N THR A 188 10.79 -9.36 -14.07
CA THR A 188 11.00 -9.42 -12.61
C THR A 188 12.23 -8.61 -12.21
N GLY A 189 12.10 -7.78 -11.16
CA GLY A 189 13.16 -6.94 -10.62
C GLY A 189 13.62 -5.79 -11.52
N ALA A 190 13.03 -5.63 -12.71
CA ALA A 190 13.46 -4.57 -13.63
C ALA A 190 13.05 -3.17 -13.14
N VAL A 191 13.91 -2.19 -13.39
CA VAL A 191 13.60 -0.78 -13.23
C VAL A 191 13.35 -0.18 -14.60
N VAL A 192 12.17 0.37 -14.84
CA VAL A 192 11.81 0.97 -16.12
C VAL A 192 11.31 2.40 -15.93
N VAL A 193 11.68 3.29 -16.86
CA VAL A 193 11.37 4.73 -16.82
C VAL A 193 11.01 5.27 -18.21
N GLY A 194 10.26 6.34 -18.26
CA GLY A 194 9.97 7.13 -19.47
C GLY A 194 8.66 6.79 -20.17
N ASN A 195 8.40 7.48 -21.28
CA ASN A 195 7.25 7.29 -22.16
C ASN A 195 7.74 7.14 -23.62
N PRO A 196 7.70 5.92 -24.19
CA PRO A 196 7.37 4.66 -23.54
C PRO A 196 8.45 4.21 -22.54
N ALA A 197 8.03 3.47 -21.50
CA ALA A 197 8.94 2.97 -20.47
C ALA A 197 10.00 2.00 -21.05
N ARG A 198 11.26 2.18 -20.63
CA ARG A 198 12.42 1.37 -21.02
C ARG A 198 13.25 1.01 -19.79
N PRO A 199 13.95 -0.13 -19.78
CA PRO A 199 14.93 -0.44 -18.74
C PRO A 199 15.94 0.70 -18.55
N ARG A 200 16.27 0.92 -17.27
CA ARG A 200 17.27 1.91 -16.85
C ARG A 200 18.60 1.21 -16.61
#